data_159540994274f524ec75e660d4c34038
#
_entry.id   159540994274f524ec75e660d4c34038
#
_cell.length_a   1.000
_cell.length_b   1.000
_cell.length_c   1.000
_cell.angle_alpha   90.00
_cell.angle_beta   90.00
_cell.angle_gamma   90.00
#
_symmetry.space_group_name_H-M   'P 1'
#
loop_
_entity.id
_entity.type
_entity.pdbx_description
1 polymer ?
#
loop_
_entity_poly.entity_id
_entity_poly.type
_entity_poly.pdbx_seq_one_letter_code
_entity_poly.pdbx_strand_id
1 'polypeptide(L)'
;MSSYTTISGRAAAEIEEKKSRFIASVAHVETEEEALAFLEEIRAANRMARHNVYAYVLREGGAGAAGRVRYSDDGEPQKTAGLPTLEVIQHAGLTDIAVVVTRYFGGVLLGTGGLVRAYTQATQAGIEAAELVVVSKCVDITVRMDYSSYDQMVRLAED
;
A
#
# COMPACT_ATOMS: atom_id res chain seq x y z
N MET A 1 -13.79 -1.04 -22.58
CA MET A 1 -12.76 -0.07 -22.13
C MET A 1 -12.12 -0.57 -20.86
N SER A 2 -10.82 -0.74 -20.85
CA SER A 2 -10.14 -1.15 -19.63
C SER A 2 -9.54 0.05 -18.91
N SER A 3 -9.68 0.07 -17.60
CA SER A 3 -9.07 1.09 -16.76
C SER A 3 -8.55 0.43 -15.49
N TYR A 4 -7.67 1.12 -14.82
CA TYR A 4 -7.16 0.66 -13.53
C TYR A 4 -6.93 1.86 -12.62
N THR A 5 -6.87 1.60 -11.33
CA THR A 5 -6.70 2.63 -10.32
C THR A 5 -5.38 2.43 -9.61
N THR A 6 -4.66 3.52 -9.41
CA THR A 6 -3.40 3.54 -8.70
C THR A 6 -3.34 4.82 -7.86
N ILE A 7 -2.17 5.13 -7.31
CA ILE A 7 -1.96 6.41 -6.62
C ILE A 7 -0.94 7.23 -7.39
N SER A 8 -0.95 8.53 -7.15
CA SER A 8 0.03 9.46 -7.70
C SER A 8 1.10 9.73 -6.66
N GLY A 9 2.37 9.56 -7.03
CA GLY A 9 3.47 9.91 -6.16
C GLY A 9 3.55 9.08 -4.89
N ARG A 10 3.74 9.75 -3.77
CA ARG A 10 3.95 9.13 -2.46
C ARG A 10 3.09 9.79 -1.40
N ALA A 11 2.79 9.04 -0.34
CA ALA A 11 2.11 9.56 0.84
C ALA A 11 2.51 8.74 2.05
N ALA A 12 2.22 9.23 3.23
CA ALA A 12 2.48 8.50 4.46
C ALA A 12 1.46 8.91 5.53
N ALA A 13 1.17 7.98 6.43
CA ALA A 13 0.32 8.25 7.58
C ALA A 13 0.80 7.40 8.75
N GLU A 14 0.53 7.86 9.95
CA GLU A 14 0.98 7.17 11.16
C GLU A 14 -0.21 6.92 12.07
N ILE A 15 -0.26 5.73 12.68
CA ILE A 15 -1.19 5.43 13.77
C ILE A 15 -0.41 4.92 14.98
N GLU A 16 -1.02 4.98 16.14
CA GLU A 16 -0.45 4.41 17.37
C GLU A 16 -1.45 3.41 17.94
N GLU A 17 -0.95 2.22 18.29
CA GLU A 17 -1.73 1.19 18.95
C GLU A 17 -0.90 0.58 20.07
N LYS A 18 -1.43 0.59 21.29
CA LYS A 18 -0.75 0.05 22.49
C LYS A 18 0.71 0.48 22.54
N LYS A 19 0.94 1.78 22.34
CA LYS A 19 2.25 2.44 22.38
C LYS A 19 3.19 2.08 21.24
N SER A 20 2.82 1.17 20.33
CA SER A 20 3.57 0.95 19.09
C SER A 20 3.15 1.98 18.06
N ARG A 21 4.13 2.47 17.29
CA ARG A 21 3.89 3.40 16.18
C ARG A 21 3.95 2.62 14.88
N PHE A 22 2.95 2.83 14.03
CA PHE A 22 2.86 2.20 12.72
C PHE A 22 2.82 3.29 11.66
N ILE A 23 3.84 3.35 10.83
CA ILE A 23 3.94 4.37 9.79
C ILE A 23 3.77 3.68 8.45
N ALA A 24 2.67 3.97 7.76
CA ALA A 24 2.43 3.42 6.42
C ALA A 24 2.94 4.41 5.39
N SER A 25 3.92 3.99 4.61
CA SER A 25 4.47 4.76 3.50
C SER A 25 3.98 4.11 2.21
N VAL A 26 3.36 4.87 1.32
CA VAL A 26 2.82 4.35 0.07
C VAL A 26 3.47 5.08 -1.10
N ALA A 27 3.67 4.36 -2.21
CA ALA A 27 4.32 4.92 -3.39
C ALA A 27 3.75 4.29 -4.65
N HIS A 28 3.63 5.09 -5.71
CA HIS A 28 3.36 4.58 -7.04
C HIS A 28 4.61 3.87 -7.54
N VAL A 29 4.48 2.61 -7.93
CA VAL A 29 5.56 1.84 -8.53
C VAL A 29 4.99 1.04 -9.70
N GLU A 30 5.78 0.82 -10.74
CA GLU A 30 5.32 0.09 -11.91
C GLU A 30 6.10 -1.21 -12.13
N THR A 31 7.24 -1.36 -11.48
CA THR A 31 8.06 -2.56 -11.60
C THR A 31 8.45 -3.08 -10.23
N GLU A 32 8.84 -4.35 -10.19
CA GLU A 32 9.34 -4.95 -8.96
C GLU A 32 10.62 -4.26 -8.47
N GLU A 33 11.48 -3.83 -9.40
CA GLU A 33 12.68 -3.08 -9.05
C GLU A 33 12.35 -1.79 -8.32
N GLU A 34 11.34 -1.07 -8.79
CA GLU A 34 10.90 0.17 -8.14
C GLU A 34 10.31 -0.10 -6.76
N ALA A 35 9.53 -1.18 -6.63
CA ALA A 35 8.95 -1.57 -5.34
C ALA A 35 10.05 -1.89 -4.33
N LEU A 36 11.05 -2.67 -4.73
CA LEU A 36 12.15 -3.05 -3.85
C LEU A 36 13.05 -1.87 -3.50
N ALA A 37 13.26 -0.95 -4.44
CA ALA A 37 14.02 0.27 -4.19
C ALA A 37 13.31 1.14 -3.15
N PHE A 38 11.99 1.25 -3.24
CA PHE A 38 11.19 1.98 -2.27
C PHE A 38 11.31 1.35 -0.88
N LEU A 39 11.20 0.03 -0.79
CA LEU A 39 11.36 -0.70 0.47
C LEU A 39 12.73 -0.42 1.10
N GLU A 40 13.79 -0.48 0.32
CA GLU A 40 15.14 -0.23 0.82
C GLU A 40 15.30 1.22 1.31
N GLU A 41 14.70 2.18 0.61
CA GLU A 41 14.73 3.58 1.02
C GLU A 41 14.05 3.75 2.39
N ILE A 42 12.88 3.13 2.58
CA ILE A 42 12.17 3.22 3.86
C ILE A 42 12.94 2.52 4.97
N ARG A 43 13.52 1.36 4.70
CA ARG A 43 14.37 0.65 5.67
C ARG A 43 15.55 1.51 6.11
N ALA A 44 16.22 2.14 5.16
CA ALA A 44 17.38 2.97 5.45
C ALA A 44 17.00 4.18 6.30
N ALA A 45 15.82 4.74 6.10
CA ALA A 45 15.32 5.87 6.88
C ALA A 45 14.84 5.46 8.27
N ASN A 46 14.62 4.16 8.54
CA ASN A 46 14.03 3.66 9.78
C ASN A 46 14.82 2.50 10.36
N ARG A 47 16.13 2.68 10.49
CA ARG A 47 17.03 1.61 10.96
C ARG A 47 16.73 1.07 12.35
N MET A 48 16.13 1.88 13.20
CA MET A 48 15.81 1.49 14.57
C MET A 48 14.47 0.77 14.67
N ALA A 49 13.68 0.72 13.61
CA ALA A 49 12.42 0.02 13.62
C ALA A 49 12.64 -1.49 13.64
N ARG A 50 11.78 -2.21 14.36
CA ARG A 50 11.86 -3.67 14.43
C ARG A 50 11.37 -4.34 13.16
N HIS A 51 10.36 -3.75 12.52
CA HIS A 51 9.73 -4.36 11.35
C HIS A 51 9.46 -3.30 10.29
N ASN A 52 9.74 -3.64 9.05
CA ASN A 52 9.31 -2.89 7.88
C ASN A 52 8.53 -3.88 7.01
N VAL A 53 7.27 -4.05 7.37
CA VAL A 53 6.34 -4.94 6.67
C VAL A 53 6.00 -4.33 5.31
N TYR A 54 5.87 -5.15 4.27
CA TYR A 54 5.54 -4.58 2.97
C TYR A 54 4.58 -5.45 2.18
N ALA A 55 3.92 -4.81 1.22
CA ALA A 55 3.14 -5.47 0.18
C ALA A 55 3.19 -4.61 -1.07
N TYR A 56 3.17 -5.24 -2.24
CA TYR A 56 3.01 -4.49 -3.48
C TYR A 56 2.18 -5.28 -4.46
N VAL A 57 1.48 -4.54 -5.30
CA VAL A 57 0.63 -5.07 -6.36
C VAL A 57 1.02 -4.37 -7.64
N LEU A 58 1.44 -5.13 -8.63
CA LEU A 58 1.87 -4.62 -9.93
C LEU A 58 0.91 -5.13 -11.00
N ARG A 59 0.50 -4.22 -11.87
CA ARG A 59 -0.40 -4.54 -12.97
C ARG A 59 0.26 -5.49 -13.97
N GLU A 60 1.57 -5.34 -14.20
CA GLU A 60 2.33 -6.17 -15.10
C GLU A 60 3.55 -6.73 -14.41
N GLY A 61 3.84 -8.01 -14.63
CA GLY A 61 5.00 -8.68 -14.04
C GLY A 61 6.27 -8.56 -14.86
N GLY A 62 6.33 -7.61 -15.80
CA GLY A 62 7.44 -7.46 -16.71
C GLY A 62 7.34 -8.39 -17.91
N ALA A 63 7.92 -8.00 -19.07
CA ALA A 63 7.94 -8.79 -20.30
C ALA A 63 6.55 -9.32 -20.72
N GLY A 64 5.47 -8.59 -20.42
CA GLY A 64 4.12 -8.98 -20.78
C GLY A 64 3.49 -10.04 -19.88
N ALA A 65 4.13 -10.38 -18.78
CA ALA A 65 3.58 -11.34 -17.83
C ALA A 65 2.39 -10.75 -17.08
N ALA A 66 1.58 -11.62 -16.48
CA ALA A 66 0.49 -11.22 -15.61
C ALA A 66 1.02 -10.40 -14.41
N GLY A 67 0.15 -9.66 -13.78
CA GLY A 67 0.52 -8.84 -12.64
C GLY A 67 1.14 -9.62 -11.49
N ARG A 68 1.92 -8.94 -10.68
CA ARG A 68 2.64 -9.55 -9.56
C ARG A 68 2.16 -9.00 -8.23
N VAL A 69 2.00 -9.90 -7.27
CA VAL A 69 1.56 -9.58 -5.92
C VAL A 69 2.57 -10.20 -4.95
N ARG A 70 3.05 -9.41 -4.00
CA ARG A 70 4.00 -9.88 -2.98
C ARG A 70 3.72 -9.22 -1.64
N TYR A 71 4.05 -9.92 -0.56
CA TYR A 71 4.01 -9.35 0.78
C TYR A 71 5.07 -10.03 1.66
N SER A 72 5.41 -9.37 2.75
CA SER A 72 6.31 -9.92 3.77
C SER A 72 5.90 -9.43 5.14
N ASP A 73 5.91 -10.33 6.11
CA ASP A 73 5.68 -10.00 7.52
C ASP A 73 6.88 -9.37 8.20
N ASP A 74 8.04 -9.44 7.58
CA ASP A 74 9.32 -8.90 8.09
C ASP A 74 9.54 -9.16 9.58
N GLY A 75 9.40 -10.42 9.98
CA GLY A 75 9.63 -10.83 11.36
C GLY A 75 8.44 -10.77 12.29
N GLU A 76 7.32 -10.20 11.87
CA GLU A 76 6.08 -10.31 12.63
C GLU A 76 5.55 -11.76 12.53
N PRO A 77 4.66 -12.20 13.43
CA PRO A 77 4.09 -13.54 13.32
C PRO A 77 3.42 -13.75 11.96
N GLN A 78 3.51 -14.96 11.45
CA GLN A 78 3.05 -15.29 10.10
C GLN A 78 1.62 -14.84 9.84
N LYS A 79 1.41 -14.12 8.73
CA LYS A 79 0.10 -13.65 8.24
C LYS A 79 -0.59 -12.62 9.15
N THR A 80 0.15 -11.99 10.05
CA THR A 80 -0.42 -10.96 10.92
C THR A 80 -0.16 -9.54 10.44
N ALA A 81 0.70 -9.36 9.46
CA ALA A 81 1.16 -8.03 9.06
C ALA A 81 1.16 -7.83 7.54
N GLY A 82 1.96 -8.59 6.81
CA GLY A 82 2.09 -8.43 5.37
C GLY A 82 0.81 -8.74 4.61
N LEU A 83 0.15 -9.84 4.96
CA LEU A 83 -1.11 -10.21 4.31
C LEU A 83 -2.22 -9.21 4.58
N PRO A 84 -2.45 -8.74 5.81
CA PRO A 84 -3.42 -7.66 6.04
C PRO A 84 -3.13 -6.41 5.23
N THR A 85 -1.86 -6.03 5.09
CA THR A 85 -1.46 -4.89 4.27
C THR A 85 -1.85 -5.12 2.80
N LEU A 86 -1.55 -6.31 2.27
CA LEU A 86 -1.91 -6.67 0.91
C LEU A 86 -3.42 -6.66 0.70
N GLU A 87 -4.18 -7.21 1.64
CA GLU A 87 -5.63 -7.28 1.51
C GLU A 87 -6.28 -5.91 1.44
N VAL A 88 -5.76 -4.92 2.17
CA VAL A 88 -6.26 -3.54 2.07
C VAL A 88 -6.08 -3.00 0.65
N ILE A 89 -4.89 -3.22 0.06
CA ILE A 89 -4.62 -2.79 -1.31
C ILE A 89 -5.61 -3.43 -2.28
N GLN A 90 -5.82 -4.74 -2.14
CA GLN A 90 -6.70 -5.49 -3.03
C GLN A 90 -8.16 -5.10 -2.88
N HIS A 91 -8.63 -4.90 -1.64
CA HIS A 91 -10.01 -4.45 -1.39
C HIS A 91 -10.26 -3.04 -1.94
N ALA A 92 -9.23 -2.20 -1.94
CA ALA A 92 -9.33 -0.86 -2.52
C ALA A 92 -9.27 -0.87 -4.05
N GLY A 93 -8.99 -2.02 -4.65
CA GLY A 93 -8.92 -2.15 -6.10
C GLY A 93 -7.72 -1.46 -6.73
N LEU A 94 -6.64 -1.29 -5.98
CA LEU A 94 -5.46 -0.55 -6.43
C LEU A 94 -4.41 -1.48 -7.02
N THR A 95 -3.67 -0.97 -7.99
CA THR A 95 -2.53 -1.65 -8.60
C THR A 95 -1.40 -0.64 -8.84
N ASP A 96 -0.21 -1.13 -9.16
CA ASP A 96 1.00 -0.31 -9.35
C ASP A 96 1.29 0.54 -8.11
N ILE A 97 1.26 -0.12 -6.97
CA ILE A 97 1.44 0.48 -5.65
C ILE A 97 2.31 -0.41 -4.76
N ALA A 98 3.17 0.22 -3.98
CA ALA A 98 3.89 -0.43 -2.89
C ALA A 98 3.55 0.25 -1.58
N VAL A 99 3.38 -0.55 -0.54
CA VAL A 99 3.11 -0.07 0.81
C VAL A 99 4.14 -0.68 1.75
N VAL A 100 4.77 0.14 2.57
CA VAL A 100 5.68 -0.31 3.63
C VAL A 100 5.12 0.21 4.94
N VAL A 101 4.84 -0.69 5.89
CA VAL A 101 4.40 -0.31 7.23
C VAL A 101 5.54 -0.53 8.19
N THR A 102 6.10 0.56 8.69
CA THR A 102 7.21 0.56 9.62
C THR A 102 6.65 0.58 11.05
N ARG A 103 7.10 -0.35 11.87
CA ARG A 103 6.64 -0.44 13.26
C ARG A 103 7.77 -0.19 14.24
N TYR A 104 7.53 0.74 15.16
CA TYR A 104 8.37 0.96 16.35
C TYR A 104 7.65 0.38 17.55
N PHE A 105 8.22 -0.67 18.13
CA PHE A 105 7.61 -1.35 19.27
C PHE A 105 7.56 -0.46 20.51
N GLY A 106 6.40 -0.41 21.17
CA GLY A 106 6.18 0.45 22.32
C GLY A 106 6.22 -0.25 23.68
N GLY A 107 6.65 -1.51 23.70
CA GLY A 107 6.77 -2.26 24.96
C GLY A 107 5.53 -3.05 25.37
N VAL A 108 4.44 -2.94 24.62
CA VAL A 108 3.19 -3.64 24.90
C VAL A 108 2.85 -4.57 23.73
N LEU A 109 2.61 -5.84 24.01
CA LEU A 109 2.25 -6.79 22.96
C LEU A 109 0.81 -6.57 22.50
N LEU A 110 0.60 -6.65 21.19
CA LEU A 110 -0.73 -6.47 20.59
C LEU A 110 -1.52 -7.77 20.47
N GLY A 111 -0.82 -8.91 20.41
CA GLY A 111 -1.42 -10.19 20.06
C GLY A 111 -1.69 -10.27 18.54
N THR A 112 -1.98 -11.48 18.05
CA THR A 112 -2.15 -11.71 16.61
C THR A 112 -3.32 -10.90 16.03
N GLY A 113 -4.47 -10.89 16.71
CA GLY A 113 -5.63 -10.11 16.27
C GLY A 113 -5.38 -8.61 16.27
N GLY A 114 -4.65 -8.13 17.29
CA GLY A 114 -4.28 -6.72 17.38
C GLY A 114 -3.32 -6.30 16.28
N LEU A 115 -2.38 -7.17 15.91
CA LEU A 115 -1.45 -6.91 14.82
C LEU A 115 -2.20 -6.79 13.49
N VAL A 116 -3.08 -7.74 13.19
CA VAL A 116 -3.89 -7.70 11.97
C VAL A 116 -4.65 -6.38 11.88
N ARG A 117 -5.31 -5.97 12.95
CA ARG A 117 -6.07 -4.71 12.96
C ARG A 117 -5.17 -3.50 12.78
N ALA A 118 -4.02 -3.48 13.45
CA ALA A 118 -3.11 -2.33 13.38
C ALA A 118 -2.52 -2.16 11.97
N TYR A 119 -2.06 -3.24 11.36
CA TYR A 119 -1.51 -3.16 9.99
C TYR A 119 -2.60 -2.82 8.99
N THR A 120 -3.81 -3.32 9.17
CA THR A 120 -4.96 -2.96 8.33
C THR A 120 -5.25 -1.46 8.43
N GLN A 121 -5.37 -0.94 9.64
CA GLN A 121 -5.69 0.47 9.88
C GLN A 121 -4.57 1.39 9.38
N ALA A 122 -3.31 1.02 9.61
CA ALA A 122 -2.19 1.82 9.14
C ALA A 122 -2.17 1.92 7.62
N THR A 123 -2.38 0.80 6.94
CA THR A 123 -2.40 0.78 5.48
C THR A 123 -3.57 1.58 4.93
N GLN A 124 -4.75 1.46 5.54
CA GLN A 124 -5.91 2.28 5.15
C GLN A 124 -5.61 3.76 5.30
N ALA A 125 -4.99 4.17 6.41
CA ALA A 125 -4.63 5.56 6.64
C ALA A 125 -3.62 6.06 5.60
N GLY A 126 -2.62 5.24 5.25
CA GLY A 126 -1.63 5.59 4.24
C GLY A 126 -2.26 5.80 2.86
N ILE A 127 -3.17 4.92 2.48
CA ILE A 127 -3.87 5.03 1.19
C ILE A 127 -4.80 6.24 1.19
N GLU A 128 -5.50 6.51 2.29
CA GLU A 128 -6.35 7.70 2.40
C GLU A 128 -5.56 9.01 2.28
N ALA A 129 -4.30 9.00 2.69
CA ALA A 129 -3.42 10.17 2.56
C ALA A 129 -2.92 10.36 1.12
N ALA A 130 -3.06 9.34 0.27
CA ALA A 130 -2.57 9.39 -1.11
C ALA A 130 -3.63 9.95 -2.05
N GLU A 131 -3.18 10.43 -3.19
CA GLU A 131 -4.07 10.87 -4.26
C GLU A 131 -4.35 9.69 -5.18
N LEU A 132 -5.62 9.34 -5.35
CA LEU A 132 -6.02 8.25 -6.25
C LEU A 132 -6.05 8.74 -7.69
N VAL A 133 -5.66 7.84 -8.60
CA VAL A 133 -5.59 8.13 -10.04
C VAL A 133 -6.26 6.98 -10.79
N VAL A 134 -7.19 7.31 -11.66
CA VAL A 134 -7.79 6.34 -12.58
C VAL A 134 -7.14 6.53 -13.94
N VAL A 135 -6.56 5.46 -14.49
CA VAL A 135 -5.91 5.49 -15.79
C VAL A 135 -6.77 4.70 -16.77
N SER A 136 -7.18 5.38 -17.87
CA SER A 136 -7.96 4.75 -18.92
C SER A 136 -7.07 4.44 -20.11
N LYS A 137 -7.02 3.18 -20.49
CA LYS A 137 -6.20 2.75 -21.64
C LYS A 137 -6.76 3.21 -22.99
N CYS A 138 -8.08 3.37 -23.07
CA CYS A 138 -8.71 3.69 -24.37
C CYS A 138 -8.38 5.11 -24.85
N VAL A 139 -8.26 6.05 -23.93
CA VAL A 139 -8.02 7.45 -24.26
C VAL A 139 -6.77 8.01 -23.60
N ASP A 140 -6.04 7.17 -22.89
CA ASP A 140 -4.80 7.53 -22.20
C ASP A 140 -4.96 8.76 -21.30
N ILE A 141 -6.13 8.88 -20.67
CA ILE A 141 -6.44 9.97 -19.77
C ILE A 141 -6.19 9.55 -18.32
N THR A 142 -5.51 10.43 -17.59
CA THR A 142 -5.30 10.25 -16.16
C THR A 142 -6.15 11.25 -15.41
N VAL A 143 -7.02 10.78 -14.53
CA VAL A 143 -7.88 11.63 -13.71
C VAL A 143 -7.44 11.51 -12.25
N ARG A 144 -7.13 12.67 -11.63
CA ARG A 144 -6.73 12.72 -10.23
C ARG A 144 -7.89 13.19 -9.37
N MET A 145 -8.08 12.55 -8.21
CA MET A 145 -9.21 12.84 -7.35
C MET A 145 -8.87 12.46 -5.92
N ASP A 146 -9.65 12.97 -4.97
CA ASP A 146 -9.56 12.51 -3.60
C ASP A 146 -10.35 11.20 -3.43
N TYR A 147 -10.18 10.55 -2.29
CA TYR A 147 -10.82 9.28 -2.02
C TYR A 147 -12.35 9.39 -1.99
N SER A 148 -12.87 10.51 -1.49
CA SER A 148 -14.31 10.72 -1.36
C SER A 148 -15.03 10.82 -2.69
N SER A 149 -14.34 11.25 -3.75
CA SER A 149 -14.92 11.42 -5.08
C SER A 149 -14.75 10.20 -5.98
N TYR A 150 -14.04 9.17 -5.50
CA TYR A 150 -13.60 8.05 -6.31
C TYR A 150 -14.76 7.33 -7.04
N ASP A 151 -15.79 6.94 -6.29
CA ASP A 151 -16.91 6.18 -6.88
C ASP A 151 -17.63 6.96 -7.97
N GLN A 152 -17.79 8.26 -7.77
CA GLN A 152 -18.45 9.12 -8.74
C GLN A 152 -17.63 9.25 -10.03
N MET A 153 -16.33 9.40 -9.90
CA MET A 153 -15.45 9.52 -11.07
C MET A 153 -15.32 8.21 -11.84
N VAL A 154 -15.35 7.07 -11.15
CA VAL A 154 -15.31 5.77 -11.82
C VAL A 154 -16.52 5.61 -12.73
N ARG A 155 -17.71 6.03 -12.29
CA ARG A 155 -18.91 5.97 -13.14
C ARG A 155 -18.79 6.84 -14.38
N LEU A 156 -18.22 8.04 -14.24
CA LEU A 156 -18.03 8.93 -15.37
C LEU A 156 -16.99 8.39 -16.36
N ALA A 157 -15.95 7.73 -15.86
CA ALA A 157 -14.91 7.17 -16.71
C ALA A 157 -15.38 5.94 -17.50
N GLU A 158 -16.39 5.22 -17.00
CA GLU A 158 -16.93 4.04 -17.66
C GLU A 158 -17.93 4.38 -18.77
N ASP A 159 -18.50 5.55 -18.76
CA ASP A 159 -19.39 6.02 -19.81
C ASP A 159 -18.59 6.44 -21.04
#